data_282510b6e8e82b06d30f10057e1ce32b
#
_entry.id   282510b6e8e82b06d30f10057e1ce32b
#
_cell.length_a   1.000
_cell.length_b   1.000
_cell.length_c   1.000
_cell.angle_alpha   90.00
_cell.angle_beta   90.00
_cell.angle_gamma   90.00
#
_symmetry.space_group_name_H-M   'P 1'
#
loop_
_entity.id
_entity.type
_entity.pdbx_description
1 polymer ?
#
loop_
_entity_poly.entity_id
_entity_poly.type
_entity_poly.pdbx_seq_one_letter_code
_entity_poly.pdbx_strand_id
1 'polypeptide(L)'
;MPGSLLFIRNFASINKVYKNKIQRLKGKDVDRSFLKDKKRIVVKIGTSTITHTETGNLNLDKLEKFVRVLTDLHNQNKEIIIVSSGAVGAGRKALGIQGKPKTLSIKQACAAVGQARLMMIYQKLFAEYNQTIAQILITKRIMINDISRTNAENTFQELLGMGVIPIVNENDPISTDQIGDEIFGDNDTLSANVAELVQADLLILLSDIDGLYTDDPRHNKDAKFIDYVENIDGDLEAMAKGAESTFGTGGMTTKVAAAKIANDAGVDMVIANGDDVHNVTRIINGEQIGTLFKAVNK
;
A
#
# COMPACT_ATOMS: atom_id res chain seq x y z
N MET A 1 49.61 2.56 16.32
CA MET A 1 48.25 2.21 15.89
C MET A 1 47.43 3.46 15.58
N PRO A 2 47.26 3.88 14.32
CA PRO A 2 46.47 5.06 13.95
C PRO A 2 45.21 4.72 13.14
N GLY A 3 44.55 3.58 13.40
CA GLY A 3 43.37 3.18 12.61
C GLY A 3 41.99 3.51 13.23
N SER A 4 41.93 3.81 14.53
CA SER A 4 40.65 3.98 15.24
C SER A 4 40.06 5.39 15.20
N LEU A 5 40.86 6.42 14.98
CA LEU A 5 40.40 7.81 14.93
C LEU A 5 39.73 8.21 13.59
N LEU A 6 40.08 7.56 12.49
CA LEU A 6 39.47 7.82 11.18
C LEU A 6 38.04 7.25 11.10
N PHE A 7 37.79 6.12 11.74
CA PHE A 7 36.47 5.49 11.79
C PHE A 7 35.45 6.29 12.61
N ILE A 8 35.90 6.85 13.73
CA ILE A 8 35.03 7.66 14.63
C ILE A 8 34.70 9.03 14.01
N ARG A 9 35.61 9.63 13.24
CA ARG A 9 35.36 10.90 12.52
C ARG A 9 34.36 10.72 11.38
N ASN A 10 34.37 9.61 10.67
CA ASN A 10 33.39 9.31 9.63
C ASN A 10 31.98 9.10 10.21
N PHE A 11 31.86 8.40 11.35
CA PHE A 11 30.56 8.19 12.02
C PHE A 11 29.95 9.50 12.53
N ALA A 12 30.75 10.42 13.05
CA ALA A 12 30.29 11.71 13.53
C ALA A 12 29.89 12.67 12.39
N SER A 13 30.59 12.63 11.26
CA SER A 13 30.24 13.42 10.06
C SER A 13 28.99 12.87 9.36
N ILE A 14 28.83 11.57 9.27
CA ILE A 14 27.63 10.90 8.77
C ILE A 14 26.43 11.26 9.67
N ASN A 15 26.55 11.15 10.99
CA ASN A 15 25.51 11.55 11.94
C ASN A 15 25.16 13.05 11.87
N LYS A 16 26.11 13.93 11.57
CA LYS A 16 25.87 15.37 11.44
C LYS A 16 25.14 15.71 10.13
N VAL A 17 25.48 15.04 9.05
CA VAL A 17 24.78 15.14 7.76
C VAL A 17 23.36 14.57 7.89
N TYR A 18 23.19 13.42 8.56
CA TYR A 18 21.88 12.84 8.88
C TYR A 18 21.04 13.77 9.77
N LYS A 19 21.61 14.33 10.85
CA LYS A 19 20.89 15.28 11.72
C LYS A 19 20.45 16.55 11.00
N ASN A 20 21.27 17.10 10.14
CA ASN A 20 20.92 18.29 9.36
C ASN A 20 19.86 18.00 8.27
N LYS A 21 19.85 16.78 7.72
CA LYS A 21 18.87 16.35 6.71
C LYS A 21 17.54 16.01 7.38
N ILE A 22 17.55 15.34 8.54
CA ILE A 22 16.36 15.10 9.38
C ILE A 22 15.73 16.44 9.84
N GLN A 23 16.55 17.48 10.05
CA GLN A 23 16.06 18.83 10.39
C GLN A 23 15.40 19.52 9.18
N ARG A 24 15.77 19.13 7.93
CA ARG A 24 15.09 19.54 6.68
C ARG A 24 13.83 18.72 6.39
N LEU A 25 13.77 17.47 6.87
CA LEU A 25 12.60 16.59 6.82
C LEU A 25 11.61 16.87 7.97
N LYS A 26 12.00 17.67 8.98
CA LYS A 26 11.09 18.16 10.01
C LYS A 26 10.25 19.31 9.47
N GLY A 27 9.02 18.97 9.10
CA GLY A 27 7.83 19.79 9.12
C GLY A 27 8.02 21.28 8.86
N LYS A 28 8.03 21.68 7.59
CA LYS A 28 7.12 22.76 7.21
C LYS A 28 5.73 22.16 7.42
N ASP A 29 4.83 22.85 8.11
CA ASP A 29 3.40 22.55 8.03
C ASP A 29 3.03 22.60 6.54
N VAL A 30 3.19 21.44 5.85
CA VAL A 30 2.85 21.36 4.44
C VAL A 30 1.35 21.39 4.39
N ASP A 31 0.82 22.45 3.79
CA ASP A 31 -0.62 22.50 3.50
C ASP A 31 -1.00 21.32 2.62
N ARG A 32 -1.83 20.41 3.16
CA ARG A 32 -2.35 19.23 2.47
C ARG A 32 -3.74 19.45 1.89
N SER A 33 -4.25 20.69 1.90
CA SER A 33 -5.60 21.02 1.40
C SER A 33 -5.82 20.62 -0.05
N PHE A 34 -4.75 20.58 -0.87
CA PHE A 34 -4.78 20.14 -2.26
C PHE A 34 -5.23 18.67 -2.43
N LEU A 35 -5.16 17.84 -1.38
CA LEU A 35 -5.64 16.47 -1.42
C LEU A 35 -7.16 16.38 -1.59
N LYS A 36 -7.91 17.44 -1.24
CA LYS A 36 -9.36 17.53 -1.47
C LYS A 36 -9.72 17.48 -2.94
N ASP A 37 -8.86 18.01 -3.79
CA ASP A 37 -9.09 18.12 -5.24
C ASP A 37 -8.77 16.82 -5.98
N LYS A 38 -8.13 15.85 -5.32
CA LYS A 38 -7.80 14.55 -5.88
C LYS A 38 -9.08 13.79 -6.22
N LYS A 39 -9.22 13.35 -7.47
CA LYS A 39 -10.42 12.71 -7.98
C LYS A 39 -10.30 11.19 -8.03
N ARG A 40 -9.23 10.68 -8.66
CA ARG A 40 -8.97 9.24 -8.81
C ARG A 40 -8.01 8.76 -7.72
N ILE A 41 -8.51 7.88 -6.87
CA ILE A 41 -7.83 7.49 -5.64
C ILE A 41 -7.71 5.98 -5.57
N VAL A 42 -6.49 5.49 -5.45
CA VAL A 42 -6.20 4.08 -5.16
C VAL A 42 -6.02 3.92 -3.65
N VAL A 43 -6.77 3.01 -3.03
CA VAL A 43 -6.65 2.69 -1.61
C VAL A 43 -6.21 1.24 -1.46
N LYS A 44 -5.02 1.04 -0.92
CA LYS A 44 -4.52 -0.29 -0.60
C LYS A 44 -4.82 -0.64 0.85
N ILE A 45 -5.35 -1.84 1.07
CA ILE A 45 -5.61 -2.38 2.41
C ILE A 45 -4.90 -3.72 2.61
N GLY A 46 -4.09 -3.80 3.67
CA GLY A 46 -3.27 -4.97 3.98
C GLY A 46 -4.03 -6.08 4.71
N THR A 47 -3.48 -7.30 4.70
CA THR A 47 -4.06 -8.45 5.41
C THR A 47 -4.18 -8.20 6.92
N SER A 48 -3.15 -7.63 7.55
CA SER A 48 -3.17 -7.30 8.99
C SER A 48 -4.30 -6.35 9.36
N THR A 49 -4.66 -5.45 8.45
CA THR A 49 -5.75 -4.49 8.66
C THR A 49 -7.13 -5.16 8.59
N ILE A 50 -7.34 -6.11 7.66
CA ILE A 50 -8.64 -6.72 7.42
C ILE A 50 -8.86 -8.06 8.13
N THR A 51 -7.92 -8.50 8.98
CA THR A 51 -8.04 -9.75 9.73
C THR A 51 -7.83 -9.53 11.23
N HIS A 52 -8.46 -10.35 12.03
CA HIS A 52 -8.16 -10.42 13.46
C HIS A 52 -6.80 -11.11 13.68
N THR A 53 -5.93 -10.49 14.46
CA THR A 53 -4.56 -10.98 14.71
C THR A 53 -4.54 -12.37 15.34
N GLU A 54 -5.45 -12.62 16.29
CA GLU A 54 -5.48 -13.88 17.06
C GLU A 54 -6.01 -15.06 16.24
N THR A 55 -7.03 -14.82 15.42
CA THR A 55 -7.72 -15.91 14.70
C THR A 55 -7.34 -15.99 13.23
N GLY A 56 -6.87 -14.86 12.65
CA GLY A 56 -6.67 -14.70 11.21
C GLY A 56 -7.95 -14.75 10.38
N ASN A 57 -9.12 -14.69 11.03
CA ASN A 57 -10.39 -14.51 10.33
C ASN A 57 -10.56 -13.08 9.87
N LEU A 58 -11.39 -12.87 8.84
CA LEU A 58 -11.69 -11.51 8.38
C LEU A 58 -12.39 -10.71 9.49
N ASN A 59 -11.94 -9.49 9.69
CA ASN A 59 -12.56 -8.53 10.59
C ASN A 59 -13.71 -7.82 9.85
N LEU A 60 -14.91 -8.36 10.00
CA LEU A 60 -16.09 -7.87 9.29
C LEU A 60 -16.47 -6.46 9.70
N ASP A 61 -16.33 -6.10 10.99
CA ASP A 61 -16.57 -4.74 11.48
C ASP A 61 -15.67 -3.71 10.78
N LYS A 62 -14.37 -4.03 10.67
CA LYS A 62 -13.41 -3.15 10.00
C LYS A 62 -13.67 -3.08 8.49
N LEU A 63 -14.00 -4.20 7.85
CA LEU A 63 -14.35 -4.24 6.43
C LEU A 63 -15.63 -3.45 6.12
N GLU A 64 -16.66 -3.57 6.95
CA GLU A 64 -17.91 -2.80 6.80
C GLU A 64 -17.65 -1.30 6.91
N LYS A 65 -16.91 -0.86 7.93
CA LYS A 65 -16.52 0.54 8.09
C LYS A 65 -15.72 1.05 6.89
N PHE A 66 -14.78 0.23 6.39
CA PHE A 66 -13.96 0.57 5.22
C PHE A 66 -14.83 0.74 3.97
N VAL A 67 -15.72 -0.20 3.69
CA VAL A 67 -16.66 -0.14 2.56
C VAL A 67 -17.54 1.10 2.66
N ARG A 68 -18.08 1.42 3.83
CA ARG A 68 -18.89 2.61 4.06
C ARG A 68 -18.14 3.90 3.80
N VAL A 69 -16.90 4.01 4.28
CA VAL A 69 -16.02 5.17 4.02
C VAL A 69 -15.77 5.34 2.52
N LEU A 70 -15.46 4.26 1.81
CA LEU A 70 -15.19 4.35 0.37
C LEU A 70 -16.46 4.64 -0.45
N THR A 71 -17.58 4.09 -0.04
CA THR A 71 -18.89 4.40 -0.64
C THR A 71 -19.22 5.88 -0.51
N ASP A 72 -19.02 6.46 0.68
CA ASP A 72 -19.26 7.87 0.92
C ASP A 72 -18.38 8.78 0.04
N LEU A 73 -17.11 8.43 -0.13
CA LEU A 73 -16.21 9.13 -1.05
C LEU A 73 -16.62 8.96 -2.52
N HIS A 74 -17.07 7.77 -2.91
CA HIS A 74 -17.60 7.52 -4.24
C HIS A 74 -18.87 8.35 -4.52
N ASN A 75 -19.76 8.47 -3.55
CA ASN A 75 -20.95 9.31 -3.63
C ASN A 75 -20.62 10.81 -3.71
N GLN A 76 -19.40 11.22 -3.32
CA GLN A 76 -18.85 12.56 -3.53
C GLN A 76 -18.13 12.72 -4.89
N ASN A 77 -18.39 11.84 -5.85
CA ASN A 77 -17.80 11.80 -7.20
C ASN A 77 -16.28 11.56 -7.21
N LYS A 78 -15.74 10.86 -6.20
CA LYS A 78 -14.38 10.34 -6.25
C LYS A 78 -14.37 9.00 -6.98
N GLU A 79 -13.39 8.77 -7.84
CA GLU A 79 -13.16 7.50 -8.51
C GLU A 79 -12.29 6.63 -7.59
N ILE A 80 -12.86 5.59 -7.00
CA ILE A 80 -12.20 4.75 -5.99
C ILE A 80 -11.79 3.42 -6.61
N ILE A 81 -10.51 3.07 -6.43
CA ILE A 81 -9.96 1.76 -6.77
C ILE A 81 -9.40 1.14 -5.48
N ILE A 82 -9.73 -0.12 -5.22
CA ILE A 82 -9.26 -0.82 -4.02
C ILE A 82 -8.20 -1.84 -4.43
N VAL A 83 -7.05 -1.85 -3.75
CA VAL A 83 -6.09 -2.96 -3.84
C VAL A 83 -6.13 -3.72 -2.52
N SER A 84 -6.70 -4.93 -2.55
CA SER A 84 -6.99 -5.70 -1.34
C SER A 84 -6.11 -6.92 -1.22
N SER A 85 -5.49 -7.06 -0.05
CA SER A 85 -4.83 -8.31 0.37
C SER A 85 -5.82 -9.26 1.04
N GLY A 86 -5.32 -10.41 1.55
CA GLY A 86 -6.07 -11.31 2.44
C GLY A 86 -6.64 -12.56 1.79
N ALA A 87 -6.55 -12.72 0.46
CA ALA A 87 -7.06 -13.90 -0.24
C ALA A 87 -6.43 -15.20 0.27
N VAL A 88 -5.09 -15.30 0.33
CA VAL A 88 -4.40 -16.50 0.85
C VAL A 88 -4.83 -16.83 2.27
N GLY A 89 -4.96 -15.83 3.14
CA GLY A 89 -5.41 -15.99 4.53
C GLY A 89 -6.83 -16.54 4.62
N ALA A 90 -7.77 -15.97 3.88
CA ALA A 90 -9.16 -16.38 3.83
C ALA A 90 -9.32 -17.82 3.30
N GLY A 91 -8.56 -18.17 2.25
CA GLY A 91 -8.58 -19.52 1.69
C GLY A 91 -7.94 -20.56 2.60
N ARG A 92 -6.82 -20.23 3.24
CA ARG A 92 -6.19 -21.09 4.25
C ARG A 92 -7.17 -21.48 5.35
N LYS A 93 -7.91 -20.51 5.88
CA LYS A 93 -8.95 -20.75 6.89
C LYS A 93 -10.08 -21.60 6.35
N ALA A 94 -10.55 -21.32 5.14
CA ALA A 94 -11.60 -22.09 4.49
C ALA A 94 -11.25 -23.57 4.29
N LEU A 95 -9.97 -23.83 4.00
CA LEU A 95 -9.44 -25.18 3.77
C LEU A 95 -8.97 -25.87 5.07
N GLY A 96 -9.09 -25.23 6.23
CA GLY A 96 -8.66 -25.81 7.52
C GLY A 96 -7.15 -25.95 7.66
N ILE A 97 -6.35 -25.27 6.82
CA ILE A 97 -4.89 -25.38 6.82
C ILE A 97 -4.31 -24.59 8.00
N GLN A 98 -3.58 -25.30 8.87
CA GLN A 98 -2.89 -24.71 10.02
C GLN A 98 -1.54 -24.10 9.62
N GLY A 99 -1.20 -22.93 10.18
CA GLY A 99 0.06 -22.23 9.91
C GLY A 99 0.16 -21.63 8.49
N LYS A 100 1.37 -21.23 8.08
CA LYS A 100 1.61 -20.71 6.73
C LYS A 100 1.62 -21.85 5.70
N PRO A 101 1.13 -21.62 4.45
CA PRO A 101 1.25 -22.62 3.38
C PRO A 101 2.72 -23.00 3.17
N LYS A 102 2.99 -24.33 3.15
CA LYS A 102 4.38 -24.83 3.08
C LYS A 102 4.94 -24.88 1.65
N THR A 103 4.07 -24.91 0.65
CA THR A 103 4.48 -24.98 -0.76
C THR A 103 3.75 -23.91 -1.57
N LEU A 104 4.32 -23.54 -2.74
CA LEU A 104 3.71 -22.60 -3.66
C LEU A 104 2.33 -23.09 -4.10
N SER A 105 2.19 -24.37 -4.47
CA SER A 105 0.91 -24.93 -4.91
C SER A 105 -0.19 -24.85 -3.84
N ILE A 106 0.14 -25.04 -2.57
CA ILE A 106 -0.82 -24.86 -1.46
C ILE A 106 -1.16 -23.36 -1.30
N LYS A 107 -0.18 -22.45 -1.43
CA LYS A 107 -0.42 -20.99 -1.41
C LYS A 107 -1.38 -20.60 -2.55
N GLN A 108 -1.14 -21.08 -3.77
CA GLN A 108 -1.97 -20.85 -4.94
C GLN A 108 -3.40 -21.39 -4.77
N ALA A 109 -3.54 -22.61 -4.24
CA ALA A 109 -4.85 -23.17 -3.93
C ALA A 109 -5.60 -22.36 -2.86
N CYS A 110 -4.90 -21.91 -1.80
CA CYS A 110 -5.47 -21.00 -0.81
C CYS A 110 -5.92 -19.68 -1.46
N ALA A 111 -5.10 -19.09 -2.32
CA ALA A 111 -5.45 -17.86 -3.01
C ALA A 111 -6.72 -18.01 -3.86
N ALA A 112 -6.84 -19.09 -4.62
CA ALA A 112 -8.00 -19.37 -5.46
C ALA A 112 -9.30 -19.47 -4.64
N VAL A 113 -9.30 -20.23 -3.55
CA VAL A 113 -10.47 -20.37 -2.66
C VAL A 113 -10.76 -19.06 -1.92
N GLY A 114 -9.70 -18.40 -1.44
CA GLY A 114 -9.84 -17.22 -0.61
C GLY A 114 -10.23 -15.98 -1.38
N GLN A 115 -9.79 -15.84 -2.62
CA GLN A 115 -10.17 -14.71 -3.47
C GLN A 115 -11.68 -14.71 -3.74
N ALA A 116 -12.26 -15.88 -4.04
CA ALA A 116 -13.71 -15.99 -4.21
C ALA A 116 -14.47 -15.59 -2.94
N ARG A 117 -14.01 -16.02 -1.75
CA ARG A 117 -14.62 -15.66 -0.45
C ARG A 117 -14.50 -14.16 -0.15
N LEU A 118 -13.33 -13.59 -0.40
CA LEU A 118 -13.08 -12.17 -0.17
C LEU A 118 -14.00 -11.31 -1.04
N MET A 119 -14.11 -11.66 -2.33
CA MET A 119 -15.01 -10.95 -3.25
C MET A 119 -16.47 -11.09 -2.88
N MET A 120 -16.90 -12.27 -2.42
CA MET A 120 -18.28 -12.46 -1.94
C MET A 120 -18.61 -11.53 -0.75
N ILE A 121 -17.67 -11.32 0.16
CA ILE A 121 -17.83 -10.42 1.30
C ILE A 121 -17.90 -8.97 0.83
N TYR A 122 -16.96 -8.53 -0.02
CA TYR A 122 -17.02 -7.18 -0.59
C TYR A 122 -18.32 -6.96 -1.36
N GLN A 123 -18.73 -7.91 -2.20
CA GLN A 123 -19.99 -7.82 -2.96
C GLN A 123 -21.17 -7.62 -2.04
N LYS A 124 -21.26 -8.40 -0.95
CA LYS A 124 -22.35 -8.26 0.03
C LYS A 124 -22.34 -6.88 0.70
N LEU A 125 -21.16 -6.43 1.16
CA LEU A 125 -21.05 -5.15 1.88
C LEU A 125 -21.35 -3.94 0.98
N PHE A 126 -20.83 -3.92 -0.26
CA PHE A 126 -21.10 -2.83 -1.20
C PHE A 126 -22.55 -2.83 -1.70
N ALA A 127 -23.17 -4.02 -1.82
CA ALA A 127 -24.58 -4.12 -2.22
C ALA A 127 -25.53 -3.48 -1.21
N GLU A 128 -25.21 -3.46 0.10
CA GLU A 128 -25.98 -2.76 1.12
C GLU A 128 -26.09 -1.23 0.86
N TYR A 129 -25.14 -0.69 0.10
CA TYR A 129 -25.08 0.72 -0.28
C TYR A 129 -25.41 0.95 -1.77
N ASN A 130 -25.98 -0.05 -2.46
CA ASN A 130 -26.27 -0.02 -3.90
C ASN A 130 -25.05 0.29 -4.78
N GLN A 131 -23.85 -0.11 -4.36
CA GLN A 131 -22.63 0.07 -5.13
C GLN A 131 -22.30 -1.19 -5.91
N THR A 132 -21.91 -1.01 -7.17
CA THR A 132 -21.41 -2.08 -8.02
C THR A 132 -19.89 -2.16 -7.90
N ILE A 133 -19.37 -3.37 -7.76
CA ILE A 133 -17.95 -3.64 -7.74
C ILE A 133 -17.54 -4.55 -8.91
N ALA A 134 -16.26 -4.48 -9.30
CA ALA A 134 -15.68 -5.40 -10.26
C ALA A 134 -14.39 -6.00 -9.71
N GLN A 135 -14.14 -7.29 -9.94
CA GLN A 135 -12.88 -7.94 -9.64
C GLN A 135 -11.91 -7.77 -10.81
N ILE A 136 -10.68 -7.32 -10.51
CA ILE A 136 -9.56 -7.33 -11.46
C ILE A 136 -8.39 -8.07 -10.83
N LEU A 137 -7.93 -9.15 -11.49
CA LEU A 137 -6.76 -9.91 -11.08
C LEU A 137 -5.61 -9.63 -12.03
N ILE A 138 -4.52 -9.09 -11.47
CA ILE A 138 -3.34 -8.64 -12.23
C ILE A 138 -2.14 -9.53 -11.90
N THR A 139 -1.32 -9.81 -12.90
CA THR A 139 0.03 -10.35 -12.71
C THR A 139 1.05 -9.31 -13.17
N LYS A 140 2.28 -9.38 -12.68
CA LYS A 140 3.37 -8.48 -13.09
C LYS A 140 3.60 -8.45 -14.60
N ARG A 141 3.32 -9.55 -15.29
CA ARG A 141 3.42 -9.63 -16.76
C ARG A 141 2.53 -8.62 -17.50
N ILE A 142 1.42 -8.18 -16.89
CA ILE A 142 0.54 -7.16 -17.48
C ILE A 142 1.29 -5.81 -17.59
N MET A 143 2.14 -5.49 -16.65
CA MET A 143 2.90 -4.23 -16.66
C MET A 143 4.00 -4.20 -17.72
N ILE A 144 4.47 -5.37 -18.18
CA ILE A 144 5.58 -5.53 -19.13
C ILE A 144 5.08 -5.70 -20.59
N ASN A 145 3.86 -6.24 -20.75
CA ASN A 145 3.29 -6.50 -22.07
C ASN A 145 2.34 -5.39 -22.49
N ASP A 146 2.69 -4.63 -23.52
CA ASP A 146 1.94 -3.45 -23.97
C ASP A 146 0.46 -3.75 -24.29
N ILE A 147 0.17 -4.88 -24.95
CA ILE A 147 -1.21 -5.23 -25.29
C ILE A 147 -2.02 -5.51 -24.02
N SER A 148 -1.46 -6.29 -23.11
CA SER A 148 -2.13 -6.62 -21.84
C SER A 148 -2.30 -5.35 -20.97
N ARG A 149 -1.31 -4.46 -20.96
CA ARG A 149 -1.37 -3.17 -20.28
C ARG A 149 -2.50 -2.30 -20.83
N THR A 150 -2.55 -2.11 -22.15
CA THR A 150 -3.60 -1.32 -22.81
C THR A 150 -4.99 -1.90 -22.54
N ASN A 151 -5.15 -3.24 -22.60
CA ASN A 151 -6.43 -3.87 -22.29
C ASN A 151 -6.86 -3.66 -20.83
N ALA A 152 -5.91 -3.71 -19.89
CA ALA A 152 -6.20 -3.42 -18.49
C ALA A 152 -6.58 -1.94 -18.29
N GLU A 153 -5.84 -1.00 -18.88
CA GLU A 153 -6.15 0.43 -18.87
C GLU A 153 -7.57 0.70 -19.39
N ASN A 154 -7.92 0.16 -20.55
CA ASN A 154 -9.26 0.30 -21.12
C ASN A 154 -10.34 -0.26 -20.20
N THR A 155 -10.10 -1.43 -19.59
CA THR A 155 -11.05 -2.05 -18.66
C THR A 155 -11.28 -1.16 -17.44
N PHE A 156 -10.22 -0.61 -16.84
CA PHE A 156 -10.36 0.33 -15.72
C PHE A 156 -11.12 1.60 -16.12
N GLN A 157 -10.81 2.19 -17.28
CA GLN A 157 -11.49 3.40 -17.74
C GLN A 157 -13.00 3.17 -17.93
N GLU A 158 -13.39 2.07 -18.56
CA GLU A 158 -14.79 1.72 -18.74
C GLU A 158 -15.51 1.49 -17.41
N LEU A 159 -14.89 0.73 -16.48
CA LEU A 159 -15.48 0.47 -15.16
C LEU A 159 -15.69 1.78 -14.39
N LEU A 160 -14.66 2.64 -14.34
CA LEU A 160 -14.75 3.93 -13.65
C LEU A 160 -15.78 4.85 -14.31
N GLY A 161 -15.82 4.87 -15.65
CA GLY A 161 -16.83 5.63 -16.41
C GLY A 161 -18.28 5.17 -16.15
N MET A 162 -18.48 3.90 -15.81
CA MET A 162 -19.77 3.33 -15.41
C MET A 162 -20.09 3.51 -13.92
N GLY A 163 -19.21 4.14 -13.13
CA GLY A 163 -19.39 4.31 -11.68
C GLY A 163 -19.18 3.01 -10.90
N VAL A 164 -18.43 2.04 -11.45
CA VAL A 164 -18.10 0.78 -10.79
C VAL A 164 -16.83 0.95 -9.98
N ILE A 165 -16.74 0.35 -8.78
CA ILE A 165 -15.57 0.35 -7.92
C ILE A 165 -14.73 -0.90 -8.21
N PRO A 166 -13.54 -0.79 -8.87
CA PRO A 166 -12.68 -1.93 -9.11
C PRO A 166 -12.00 -2.38 -7.81
N ILE A 167 -12.00 -3.70 -7.55
CA ILE A 167 -11.23 -4.35 -6.50
C ILE A 167 -10.15 -5.21 -7.13
N VAL A 168 -8.90 -4.83 -6.89
CA VAL A 168 -7.72 -5.40 -7.52
C VAL A 168 -6.97 -6.28 -6.53
N ASN A 169 -6.47 -7.39 -7.00
CA ASN A 169 -5.48 -8.21 -6.30
C ASN A 169 -4.53 -8.87 -7.30
N GLU A 170 -3.44 -9.45 -6.80
CA GLU A 170 -2.59 -10.30 -7.61
C GLU A 170 -3.34 -11.58 -8.00
N ASN A 171 -3.09 -12.08 -9.22
CA ASN A 171 -3.60 -13.38 -9.65
C ASN A 171 -2.68 -14.50 -9.14
N ASP A 172 -2.58 -14.60 -7.81
CA ASP A 172 -1.77 -15.59 -7.11
C ASP A 172 -1.93 -17.04 -7.63
N PRO A 173 -3.15 -17.51 -8.04
CA PRO A 173 -3.32 -18.88 -8.52
C PRO A 173 -2.47 -19.25 -9.74
N ILE A 174 -2.10 -18.29 -10.55
CA ILE A 174 -1.31 -18.49 -11.77
C ILE A 174 0.01 -17.70 -11.76
N SER A 175 0.33 -17.02 -10.66
CA SER A 175 1.58 -16.30 -10.48
C SER A 175 2.74 -17.28 -10.34
N THR A 176 3.83 -17.05 -11.07
CA THR A 176 4.99 -17.97 -11.16
C THR A 176 6.15 -17.45 -10.30
N ASP A 177 5.96 -17.32 -9.01
CA ASP A 177 6.86 -16.72 -8.02
C ASP A 177 8.25 -17.36 -7.88
N GLN A 178 8.63 -18.33 -8.70
CA GLN A 178 9.89 -19.07 -8.52
C GLN A 178 10.91 -18.95 -9.67
N ILE A 179 10.63 -18.15 -10.69
CA ILE A 179 11.54 -18.02 -11.83
C ILE A 179 11.92 -16.53 -12.00
N GLY A 180 12.94 -16.08 -11.25
CA GLY A 180 13.54 -14.76 -11.40
C GLY A 180 12.89 -13.64 -10.59
N ASP A 181 13.50 -12.46 -10.66
CA ASP A 181 13.17 -11.22 -9.90
C ASP A 181 11.79 -10.58 -10.23
N GLU A 182 10.83 -11.35 -10.68
CA GLU A 182 9.57 -10.89 -11.29
C GLU A 182 8.34 -10.93 -10.37
N ILE A 183 8.52 -10.81 -9.07
CA ILE A 183 7.40 -10.78 -8.11
C ILE A 183 6.98 -9.33 -7.89
N PHE A 184 5.67 -9.03 -7.83
CA PHE A 184 5.23 -7.79 -7.18
C PHE A 184 5.70 -7.76 -5.73
N GLY A 185 6.11 -8.91 -5.17
CA GLY A 185 6.65 -9.07 -3.81
C GLY A 185 5.61 -8.81 -2.73
N ASP A 186 4.75 -7.81 -2.95
CA ASP A 186 3.64 -7.46 -2.05
C ASP A 186 2.61 -6.54 -2.73
N ASN A 187 1.48 -6.35 -2.04
CA ASN A 187 0.42 -5.49 -2.54
C ASN A 187 0.73 -3.98 -2.43
N ASP A 188 1.83 -3.56 -1.79
CA ASP A 188 2.27 -2.17 -1.77
C ASP A 188 2.76 -1.80 -3.19
N THR A 189 3.69 -2.60 -3.73
CA THR A 189 4.19 -2.44 -5.10
C THR A 189 3.08 -2.63 -6.14
N LEU A 190 2.20 -3.64 -5.98
CA LEU A 190 1.04 -3.81 -6.85
C LEU A 190 0.18 -2.54 -6.88
N SER A 191 -0.10 -1.94 -5.72
CA SER A 191 -0.95 -0.75 -5.65
C SER A 191 -0.33 0.48 -6.32
N ALA A 192 0.99 0.63 -6.26
CA ALA A 192 1.70 1.70 -6.95
C ALA A 192 1.65 1.52 -8.48
N ASN A 193 1.85 0.29 -8.98
CA ASN A 193 1.70 -0.02 -10.40
C ASN A 193 0.25 0.16 -10.89
N VAL A 194 -0.75 -0.19 -10.06
CA VAL A 194 -2.16 0.09 -10.38
C VAL A 194 -2.39 1.60 -10.43
N ALA A 195 -1.86 2.37 -9.47
CA ALA A 195 -1.99 3.82 -9.45
C ALA A 195 -1.37 4.48 -10.71
N GLU A 196 -0.21 4.00 -11.15
CA GLU A 196 0.39 4.40 -12.44
C GLU A 196 -0.52 4.03 -13.61
N LEU A 197 -0.97 2.76 -13.68
CA LEU A 197 -1.77 2.23 -14.79
C LEU A 197 -3.07 3.02 -14.99
N VAL A 198 -3.75 3.36 -13.90
CA VAL A 198 -5.02 4.10 -13.94
C VAL A 198 -4.83 5.61 -13.94
N GLN A 199 -3.60 6.12 -13.91
CA GLN A 199 -3.28 7.54 -13.80
C GLN A 199 -3.99 8.17 -12.59
N ALA A 200 -3.80 7.56 -11.41
CA ALA A 200 -4.41 8.04 -10.18
C ALA A 200 -3.82 9.40 -9.76
N ASP A 201 -4.60 10.19 -9.03
CA ASP A 201 -4.14 11.42 -8.40
C ASP A 201 -3.48 11.17 -7.05
N LEU A 202 -3.93 10.10 -6.35
CA LEU A 202 -3.52 9.76 -5.00
C LEU A 202 -3.52 8.26 -4.77
N LEU A 203 -2.46 7.76 -4.13
CA LEU A 203 -2.37 6.41 -3.57
C LEU A 203 -2.35 6.49 -2.04
N ILE A 204 -3.26 5.81 -1.37
CA ILE A 204 -3.28 5.68 0.10
C ILE A 204 -2.93 4.23 0.47
N LEU A 205 -1.82 4.03 1.18
CA LEU A 205 -1.43 2.75 1.75
C LEU A 205 -1.87 2.67 3.22
N LEU A 206 -2.88 1.87 3.51
CA LEU A 206 -3.25 1.52 4.87
C LEU A 206 -2.38 0.37 5.36
N SER A 207 -1.67 0.60 6.45
CA SER A 207 -0.69 -0.31 7.04
C SER A 207 -0.91 -0.45 8.56
N ASP A 208 -0.10 -1.29 9.21
CA ASP A 208 -0.01 -1.46 10.67
C ASP A 208 0.91 -0.44 11.35
N ILE A 209 1.37 0.56 10.61
CA ILE A 209 2.23 1.65 11.10
C ILE A 209 1.62 3.02 10.75
N ASP A 210 1.94 4.03 11.56
CA ASP A 210 1.40 5.38 11.34
C ASP A 210 1.97 6.08 10.10
N GLY A 211 3.12 5.63 9.61
CA GLY A 211 3.83 6.17 8.46
C GLY A 211 5.31 5.83 8.50
N LEU A 212 6.14 6.65 7.88
CA LEU A 212 7.59 6.47 7.84
C LEU A 212 8.23 7.02 9.12
N TYR A 213 9.21 6.29 9.64
CA TYR A 213 10.04 6.69 10.76
C TYR A 213 11.52 6.65 10.37
N THR A 214 12.35 7.40 11.08
CA THR A 214 13.81 7.40 10.87
C THR A 214 14.50 6.08 11.22
N ASP A 215 13.82 5.22 11.98
CA ASP A 215 14.22 3.87 12.38
C ASP A 215 12.96 3.12 12.86
N ASP A 216 13.05 1.82 13.17
CA ASP A 216 11.90 1.07 13.70
C ASP A 216 11.51 1.55 15.12
N PRO A 217 10.34 2.21 15.29
CA PRO A 217 9.93 2.74 16.59
C PRO A 217 9.67 1.66 17.65
N ARG A 218 9.51 0.40 17.25
CA ARG A 218 9.32 -0.74 18.17
C ARG A 218 10.65 -1.14 18.82
N HIS A 219 11.77 -0.89 18.17
CA HIS A 219 13.11 -1.25 18.62
C HIS A 219 13.96 -0.05 19.01
N ASN A 220 13.69 1.13 18.46
CA ASN A 220 14.41 2.37 18.77
C ASN A 220 13.45 3.46 19.25
N LYS A 221 13.53 3.82 20.54
CA LYS A 221 12.71 4.88 21.15
C LYS A 221 13.04 6.29 20.62
N ASP A 222 14.23 6.46 20.01
CA ASP A 222 14.65 7.72 19.40
C ASP A 222 14.20 7.86 17.95
N ALA A 223 13.51 6.85 17.39
CA ALA A 223 12.91 6.89 16.07
C ALA A 223 11.92 8.06 15.97
N LYS A 224 12.09 8.90 14.95
CA LYS A 224 11.24 10.07 14.71
C LYS A 224 10.32 9.84 13.55
N PHE A 225 9.09 10.25 13.71
CA PHE A 225 8.10 10.23 12.65
C PHE A 225 8.47 11.24 11.55
N ILE A 226 8.28 10.84 10.29
CA ILE A 226 8.48 11.66 9.10
C ILE A 226 7.11 11.88 8.47
N ASP A 227 6.60 13.08 8.59
CA ASP A 227 5.27 13.45 8.09
C ASP A 227 5.25 13.75 6.57
N TYR A 228 6.38 14.24 6.02
CA TYR A 228 6.49 14.67 4.64
C TYR A 228 7.80 14.25 3.97
N VAL A 229 7.71 13.78 2.74
CA VAL A 229 8.84 13.43 1.88
C VAL A 229 8.65 14.12 0.54
N GLU A 230 9.57 15.03 0.20
CA GLU A 230 9.56 15.75 -1.08
C GLU A 230 10.30 14.97 -2.17
N ASN A 231 11.37 14.29 -1.80
CA ASN A 231 12.20 13.52 -2.73
C ASN A 231 12.57 12.17 -2.13
N ILE A 232 12.44 11.12 -2.91
CA ILE A 232 12.88 9.78 -2.55
C ILE A 232 14.29 9.59 -3.10
N ASP A 233 15.28 9.70 -2.23
CA ASP A 233 16.69 9.55 -2.60
C ASP A 233 17.28 8.23 -2.06
N GLY A 234 18.52 7.92 -2.47
CA GLY A 234 19.21 6.70 -2.05
C GLY A 234 19.40 6.59 -0.54
N ASP A 235 19.44 7.71 0.19
CA ASP A 235 19.57 7.71 1.65
C ASP A 235 18.25 7.25 2.30
N LEU A 236 17.10 7.69 1.77
CA LEU A 236 15.78 7.24 2.23
C LEU A 236 15.58 5.75 1.94
N GLU A 237 15.98 5.30 0.76
CA GLU A 237 15.96 3.88 0.40
C GLU A 237 16.85 3.03 1.32
N ALA A 238 18.05 3.52 1.65
CA ALA A 238 18.98 2.84 2.57
C ALA A 238 18.42 2.79 4.00
N MET A 239 17.79 3.87 4.47
CA MET A 239 17.11 3.93 5.76
C MET A 239 15.97 2.91 5.85
N ALA A 240 15.17 2.79 4.78
CA ALA A 240 14.07 1.82 4.71
C ALA A 240 14.56 0.36 4.76
N LYS A 241 15.74 0.06 4.20
CA LYS A 241 16.37 -1.27 4.25
C LYS A 241 16.87 -1.65 5.65
N GLY A 242 17.26 -0.68 6.48
CA GLY A 242 17.69 -0.91 7.87
C GLY A 242 16.55 -1.28 8.82
N ALA A 243 15.32 -0.93 8.48
CA ALA A 243 14.12 -1.18 9.29
C ALA A 243 13.41 -2.48 8.86
N GLU A 244 14.11 -3.63 8.94
CA GLU A 244 13.50 -4.93 8.63
C GLU A 244 12.39 -5.28 9.61
N SER A 245 11.15 -5.43 9.08
CA SER A 245 10.03 -5.94 9.87
C SER A 245 10.05 -7.47 9.89
N THR A 246 10.03 -8.07 11.07
CA THR A 246 9.94 -9.53 11.29
C THR A 246 8.52 -10.09 11.01
N PHE A 247 7.53 -9.25 10.77
CA PHE A 247 6.13 -9.65 10.56
C PHE A 247 5.57 -9.06 9.26
N GLY A 248 5.38 -9.93 8.25
CA GLY A 248 4.69 -9.60 7.00
C GLY A 248 5.60 -9.57 5.77
N THR A 249 5.03 -9.76 4.58
CA THR A 249 5.71 -9.71 3.27
C THR A 249 5.96 -8.28 2.79
N GLY A 250 5.46 -7.24 3.50
CA GLY A 250 5.56 -5.82 3.14
C GLY A 250 6.24 -5.00 4.23
N GLY A 251 7.58 -4.91 4.22
CA GLY A 251 8.36 -4.06 5.11
C GLY A 251 8.38 -2.58 4.69
N MET A 252 9.13 -1.74 5.42
CA MET A 252 9.32 -0.33 5.06
C MET A 252 9.93 -0.19 3.65
N THR A 253 10.83 -1.09 3.28
CA THR A 253 11.47 -1.14 1.95
C THR A 253 10.44 -1.19 0.81
N THR A 254 9.41 -2.03 0.93
CA THR A 254 8.38 -2.16 -0.10
C THR A 254 7.50 -0.93 -0.19
N LYS A 255 7.23 -0.26 0.94
CA LYS A 255 6.46 0.98 0.98
C LYS A 255 7.21 2.16 0.34
N VAL A 256 8.52 2.26 0.58
CA VAL A 256 9.36 3.29 -0.07
C VAL A 256 9.52 3.00 -1.56
N ALA A 257 9.67 1.72 -1.96
CA ALA A 257 9.68 1.34 -3.37
C ALA A 257 8.34 1.68 -4.06
N ALA A 258 7.21 1.41 -3.41
CA ALA A 258 5.89 1.79 -3.90
C ALA A 258 5.74 3.31 -4.04
N ALA A 259 6.24 4.08 -3.05
CA ALA A 259 6.23 5.54 -3.10
C ALA A 259 7.05 6.08 -4.29
N LYS A 260 8.19 5.46 -4.58
CA LYS A 260 9.01 5.82 -5.74
C LYS A 260 8.27 5.59 -7.06
N ILE A 261 7.69 4.40 -7.25
CA ILE A 261 6.89 4.09 -8.45
C ILE A 261 5.75 5.10 -8.62
N ALA A 262 5.00 5.37 -7.55
CA ALA A 262 3.88 6.32 -7.58
C ALA A 262 4.37 7.74 -7.94
N ASN A 263 5.42 8.24 -7.29
CA ASN A 263 5.94 9.58 -7.53
C ASN A 263 6.54 9.73 -8.92
N ASP A 264 7.24 8.71 -9.45
CA ASP A 264 7.78 8.70 -10.82
C ASP A 264 6.64 8.77 -11.86
N ALA A 265 5.46 8.24 -11.51
CA ALA A 265 4.24 8.33 -12.31
C ALA A 265 3.44 9.64 -12.09
N GLY A 266 3.88 10.54 -11.21
CA GLY A 266 3.18 11.79 -10.89
C GLY A 266 2.03 11.62 -9.89
N VAL A 267 1.97 10.50 -9.17
CA VAL A 267 0.95 10.18 -8.17
C VAL A 267 1.45 10.52 -6.77
N ASP A 268 0.72 11.37 -6.05
CA ASP A 268 0.97 11.58 -4.62
C ASP A 268 0.67 10.31 -3.83
N MET A 269 1.46 10.01 -2.79
CA MET A 269 1.20 8.82 -1.99
C MET A 269 1.19 9.16 -0.49
N VAL A 270 0.28 8.53 0.26
CA VAL A 270 0.25 8.62 1.72
C VAL A 270 0.30 7.23 2.33
N ILE A 271 1.23 7.02 3.28
CA ILE A 271 1.24 5.85 4.16
C ILE A 271 0.57 6.26 5.47
N ALA A 272 -0.42 5.49 5.92
CA ALA A 272 -1.13 5.76 7.17
C ALA A 272 -1.54 4.47 7.89
N ASN A 273 -1.84 4.61 9.17
CA ASN A 273 -2.34 3.51 9.98
C ASN A 273 -3.76 3.11 9.54
N GLY A 274 -3.95 1.82 9.27
CA GLY A 274 -5.21 1.22 8.85
C GLY A 274 -6.08 0.72 10.02
N ASP A 275 -5.66 0.92 11.27
CA ASP A 275 -6.50 0.56 12.42
C ASP A 275 -7.75 1.42 12.48
N ASP A 276 -7.63 2.69 12.14
CA ASP A 276 -8.78 3.56 11.86
C ASP A 276 -8.92 3.80 10.35
N VAL A 277 -9.87 3.13 9.72
CA VAL A 277 -10.15 3.26 8.28
C VAL A 277 -10.67 4.65 7.88
N HIS A 278 -11.17 5.46 8.85
CA HIS A 278 -11.56 6.84 8.60
C HIS A 278 -10.37 7.75 8.27
N ASN A 279 -9.14 7.29 8.52
CA ASN A 279 -7.94 7.99 8.08
C ASN A 279 -7.95 8.25 6.56
N VAL A 280 -8.63 7.41 5.75
CA VAL A 280 -8.81 7.67 4.31
C VAL A 280 -9.53 9.02 4.08
N THR A 281 -10.67 9.23 4.71
CA THR A 281 -11.42 10.50 4.59
C THR A 281 -10.64 11.68 5.15
N ARG A 282 -9.99 11.49 6.30
CA ARG A 282 -9.19 12.54 6.96
C ARG A 282 -8.01 12.99 6.10
N ILE A 283 -7.30 12.04 5.46
CA ILE A 283 -6.21 12.30 4.51
C ILE A 283 -6.74 13.13 3.32
N ILE A 284 -7.84 12.69 2.70
CA ILE A 284 -8.44 13.39 1.57
C ILE A 284 -8.90 14.80 1.97
N ASN A 285 -9.34 14.99 3.20
CA ASN A 285 -9.68 16.31 3.75
C ASN A 285 -8.47 17.19 4.07
N GLY A 286 -7.26 16.70 3.85
CA GLY A 286 -6.02 17.46 4.05
C GLY A 286 -5.51 17.47 5.48
N GLU A 287 -5.98 16.57 6.35
CA GLU A 287 -5.45 16.44 7.70
C GLU A 287 -4.02 15.88 7.69
N GLN A 288 -3.22 16.26 8.70
CA GLN A 288 -1.82 15.85 8.87
C GLN A 288 -1.73 14.39 9.38
N ILE A 289 -2.24 13.45 8.60
CA ILE A 289 -2.23 12.01 8.91
C ILE A 289 -1.22 11.29 8.03
N GLY A 290 -0.42 10.44 8.64
CA GLY A 290 0.53 9.61 7.94
C GLY A 290 1.69 10.39 7.31
N THR A 291 2.50 9.69 6.53
CA THR A 291 3.59 10.26 5.75
C THR A 291 3.12 10.54 4.32
N LEU A 292 3.18 11.80 3.92
CA LEU A 292 2.92 12.21 2.53
C LEU A 292 4.22 12.19 1.72
N PHE A 293 4.22 11.43 0.65
CA PHE A 293 5.22 11.46 -0.42
C PHE A 293 4.64 12.28 -1.58
N LYS A 294 5.21 13.45 -1.80
CA LYS A 294 4.73 14.39 -2.82
C LYS A 294 5.35 14.07 -4.17
N ALA A 295 4.52 13.80 -5.17
CA ALA A 295 5.01 13.67 -6.53
C ALA A 295 5.57 15.01 -7.04
N VAL A 296 6.68 14.92 -7.76
CA VAL A 296 7.24 16.09 -8.46
C VAL A 296 6.35 16.36 -9.66
N ASN A 297 5.75 17.54 -9.72
CA ASN A 297 4.99 17.95 -10.90
C ASN A 297 5.93 17.91 -12.10
N LYS A 298 5.62 17.08 -13.09
CA LYS A 298 6.29 17.09 -14.40
C LYS A 298 5.82 18.27 -15.23
#